data_36f7e58bf18a2c775e2db9025c62b77f
#
_entry.id   36f7e58bf18a2c775e2db9025c62b77f
#
_cell.length_a   1.000
_cell.length_b   1.000
_cell.length_c   1.000
_cell.angle_alpha   90.00
_cell.angle_beta   90.00
_cell.angle_gamma   90.00
#
_symmetry.space_group_name_H-M   'P 1'
#
loop_
_entity.id
_entity.type
_entity.pdbx_description
1 polymer ?
#
loop_
_entity_poly.entity_id
_entity_poly.type
_entity_poly.pdbx_seq_one_letter_code
_entity_poly.pdbx_strand_id
1 'polypeptide(L)'
;MLNRFAADMDKIDLDLTQSIGQGMSTIFSVLGALGAIVAATKGTFLVPLIPIGYVYWVIQKWFRKTSTELQRVTSIAGSPIFADFSQVLTGTSTVRAYGEKERFFTQCQKSFDNFNASYNLVYMCNYWLGLRLDFLGGMIGAFIGAVSVATSKYEFIPAGWLGLALSYSIEVTGFLKHGVRMMATIEADMNSVERVLYYTEKVESEAADAVPEYDPKEGTWPTKGEIQINRASMRYRDGPLVLKNIDINVRGGEKIGVVGRTGR
;
A
#
# COMPACT_ATOMS: atom_id res chain seq x y z
N MET A 1 -5.82 16.89 -0.67
CA MET A 1 -4.70 17.07 0.25
C MET A 1 -5.01 16.58 1.67
N LEU A 2 -6.03 17.09 2.38
CA LEU A 2 -6.35 16.72 3.77
C LEU A 2 -6.46 15.20 4.00
N ASN A 3 -7.19 14.46 3.15
CA ASN A 3 -7.31 12.99 3.26
C ASN A 3 -5.97 12.24 3.12
N ARG A 4 -4.98 12.80 2.42
CA ARG A 4 -3.68 12.17 2.28
C ARG A 4 -2.82 12.39 3.50
N PHE A 5 -2.82 13.61 4.06
CA PHE A 5 -2.10 13.86 5.29
C PHE A 5 -2.69 13.10 6.48
N ALA A 6 -4.02 12.91 6.55
CA ALA A 6 -4.62 12.11 7.60
C ALA A 6 -4.36 10.61 7.41
N ALA A 7 -4.73 10.04 6.26
CA ALA A 7 -4.67 8.58 6.06
C ALA A 7 -3.25 8.05 5.80
N ASP A 8 -2.41 8.81 5.06
CA ASP A 8 -1.04 8.37 4.79
C ASP A 8 -0.13 8.56 6.03
N MET A 9 -0.34 9.62 6.83
CA MET A 9 0.40 9.81 8.09
C MET A 9 0.01 8.76 9.13
N ASP A 10 -1.27 8.43 9.26
CA ASP A 10 -1.74 7.37 10.16
C ASP A 10 -1.07 6.02 9.83
N LYS A 11 -0.97 5.69 8.54
CA LYS A 11 -0.24 4.49 8.09
C LYS A 11 1.25 4.53 8.41
N ILE A 12 1.90 5.70 8.29
CA ILE A 12 3.33 5.84 8.59
C ILE A 12 3.57 5.71 10.09
N ASP A 13 2.77 6.37 10.90
CA ASP A 13 2.99 6.44 12.34
C ASP A 13 2.61 5.13 13.05
N LEU A 14 1.52 4.50 12.65
CA LEU A 14 1.00 3.29 13.31
C LEU A 14 1.37 2.01 12.56
N ASP A 15 0.89 1.85 11.32
CA ASP A 15 0.99 0.60 10.59
C ASP A 15 2.43 0.26 10.23
N LEU A 16 3.17 1.22 9.66
CA LEU A 16 4.55 1.01 9.22
C LEU A 16 5.47 0.74 10.41
N THR A 17 5.33 1.51 11.50
CA THR A 17 6.13 1.32 12.71
C THR A 17 5.90 -0.05 13.31
N GLN A 18 4.64 -0.50 13.40
CA GLN A 18 4.30 -1.82 13.88
C GLN A 18 4.79 -2.94 12.96
N SER A 19 4.63 -2.77 11.64
CA SER A 19 5.07 -3.73 10.63
C SER A 19 6.59 -3.91 10.63
N ILE A 20 7.37 -2.83 10.79
CA ILE A 20 8.83 -2.89 10.93
C ILE A 20 9.21 -3.63 12.20
N GLY A 21 8.58 -3.30 13.34
CA GLY A 21 8.85 -3.98 14.62
C GLY A 21 8.58 -5.48 14.55
N GLN A 22 7.45 -5.89 13.98
CA GLN A 22 7.10 -7.29 13.75
C GLN A 22 8.05 -7.97 12.76
N GLY A 23 8.44 -7.28 11.70
CA GLY A 23 9.41 -7.76 10.72
C GLY A 23 10.77 -8.05 11.35
N MET A 24 11.29 -7.14 12.16
CA MET A 24 12.55 -7.34 12.91
C MET A 24 12.44 -8.50 13.89
N SER A 25 11.38 -8.57 14.68
CA SER A 25 11.13 -9.69 15.59
C SER A 25 11.12 -11.03 14.83
N THR A 26 10.47 -11.08 13.68
CA THR A 26 10.41 -12.27 12.84
C THR A 26 11.79 -12.69 12.32
N ILE A 27 12.64 -11.72 11.89
CA ILE A 27 14.00 -12.00 11.45
C ILE A 27 14.81 -12.62 12.58
N PHE A 28 14.76 -12.05 13.78
CA PHE A 28 15.45 -12.61 14.95
C PHE A 28 14.93 -13.99 15.33
N SER A 29 13.62 -14.21 15.24
CA SER A 29 13.01 -15.53 15.49
C SER A 29 13.49 -16.58 14.49
N VAL A 30 13.53 -16.24 13.20
CA VAL A 30 14.07 -17.14 12.15
C VAL A 30 15.54 -17.46 12.40
N LEU A 31 16.36 -16.45 12.67
CA LEU A 31 17.78 -16.64 12.93
C LEU A 31 18.02 -17.47 14.20
N GLY A 32 17.27 -17.20 15.27
CA GLY A 32 17.31 -17.96 16.51
C GLY A 32 16.92 -19.43 16.32
N ALA A 33 15.82 -19.68 15.62
CA ALA A 33 15.36 -21.05 15.37
C ALA A 33 16.32 -21.83 14.46
N LEU A 34 16.83 -21.22 13.38
CA LEU A 34 17.84 -21.84 12.51
C LEU A 34 19.14 -22.09 13.29
N GLY A 35 19.58 -21.13 14.11
CA GLY A 35 20.74 -21.29 14.98
C GLY A 35 20.57 -22.44 15.97
N ALA A 36 19.39 -22.57 16.58
CA ALA A 36 19.08 -23.68 17.49
C ALA A 36 19.10 -25.03 16.76
N ILE A 37 18.55 -25.13 15.55
CA ILE A 37 18.57 -26.34 14.73
C ILE A 37 20.02 -26.71 14.38
N VAL A 38 20.82 -25.74 13.93
CA VAL A 38 22.27 -25.99 13.59
C VAL A 38 23.04 -26.44 14.82
N ALA A 39 22.85 -25.79 15.97
CA ALA A 39 23.50 -26.18 17.21
C ALA A 39 23.08 -27.58 17.67
N ALA A 40 21.75 -27.86 17.63
CA ALA A 40 21.20 -29.13 18.02
C ALA A 40 21.68 -30.30 17.14
N THR A 41 21.86 -30.04 15.84
CA THR A 41 22.35 -31.05 14.88
C THR A 41 23.89 -31.07 14.73
N LYS A 42 24.61 -30.35 15.60
CA LYS A 42 26.11 -30.22 15.55
C LYS A 42 26.60 -29.79 14.16
N GLY A 43 25.86 -28.90 13.50
CA GLY A 43 26.24 -28.33 12.20
C GLY A 43 25.86 -29.20 10.98
N THR A 44 25.35 -30.41 11.12
CA THR A 44 24.97 -31.26 9.97
C THR A 44 23.85 -30.63 9.15
N PHE A 45 23.02 -29.80 9.76
CA PHE A 45 21.92 -29.06 9.08
C PHE A 45 22.44 -28.00 8.11
N LEU A 46 23.68 -27.54 8.19
CA LEU A 46 24.21 -26.54 7.24
C LEU A 46 24.20 -27.05 5.80
N VAL A 47 24.32 -28.36 5.58
CA VAL A 47 24.28 -28.93 4.22
C VAL A 47 22.94 -28.74 3.53
N PRO A 48 21.78 -29.12 4.12
CA PRO A 48 20.49 -28.89 3.49
C PRO A 48 20.02 -27.43 3.58
N LEU A 49 20.58 -26.63 4.48
CA LEU A 49 20.18 -25.22 4.64
C LEU A 49 20.42 -24.40 3.36
N ILE A 50 21.50 -24.67 2.62
CA ILE A 50 21.83 -23.95 1.38
C ILE A 50 20.78 -24.18 0.29
N PRO A 51 20.46 -25.42 -0.13
CA PRO A 51 19.44 -25.64 -1.14
C PRO A 51 18.04 -25.23 -0.69
N ILE A 52 17.69 -25.43 0.59
CA ILE A 52 16.41 -24.99 1.15
C ILE A 52 16.31 -23.46 1.09
N GLY A 53 17.35 -22.74 1.49
CA GLY A 53 17.41 -21.28 1.41
C GLY A 53 17.28 -20.75 -0.02
N TYR A 54 17.90 -21.40 -0.98
CA TYR A 54 17.76 -21.06 -2.40
C TYR A 54 16.31 -21.24 -2.89
N VAL A 55 15.69 -22.38 -2.60
CA VAL A 55 14.30 -22.65 -2.99
C VAL A 55 13.36 -21.64 -2.32
N TYR A 56 13.55 -21.33 -1.04
CA TYR A 56 12.81 -20.31 -0.32
C TYR A 56 12.92 -18.93 -1.01
N TRP A 57 14.14 -18.52 -1.37
CA TRP A 57 14.37 -17.25 -2.06
C TRP A 57 13.63 -17.17 -3.41
N VAL A 58 13.62 -18.26 -4.19
CA VAL A 58 12.89 -18.33 -5.45
C VAL A 58 11.37 -18.20 -5.22
N ILE A 59 10.82 -18.94 -4.26
CA ILE A 59 9.40 -18.89 -3.91
C ILE A 59 9.00 -17.48 -3.47
N GLN A 60 9.80 -16.86 -2.59
CA GLN A 60 9.57 -15.50 -2.10
C GLN A 60 9.55 -14.48 -3.24
N LYS A 61 10.53 -14.57 -4.16
CA LYS A 61 10.64 -13.66 -5.30
C LYS A 61 9.40 -13.69 -6.19
N TRP A 62 8.86 -14.88 -6.45
CA TRP A 62 7.65 -15.03 -7.27
C TRP A 62 6.41 -14.55 -6.53
N PHE A 63 6.25 -14.97 -5.28
CA PHE A 63 5.13 -14.57 -4.45
C PHE A 63 5.01 -13.04 -4.33
N ARG A 64 6.11 -12.36 -4.00
CA ARG A 64 6.12 -10.91 -3.79
C ARG A 64 5.60 -10.15 -5.01
N LYS A 65 6.13 -10.47 -6.20
CA LYS A 65 5.67 -9.82 -7.44
C LYS A 65 4.19 -10.05 -7.71
N THR A 66 3.73 -11.29 -7.57
CA THR A 66 2.34 -11.65 -7.84
C THR A 66 1.40 -11.05 -6.80
N SER A 67 1.75 -11.10 -5.52
CA SER A 67 0.93 -10.57 -4.42
C SER A 67 0.72 -9.06 -4.55
N THR A 68 1.78 -8.29 -4.85
CA THR A 68 1.70 -6.84 -5.02
C THR A 68 0.74 -6.47 -6.19
N GLU A 69 0.86 -7.15 -7.33
CA GLU A 69 -0.04 -6.89 -8.46
C GLU A 69 -1.49 -7.29 -8.18
N LEU A 70 -1.71 -8.42 -7.52
CA LEU A 70 -3.06 -8.84 -7.13
C LEU A 70 -3.70 -7.88 -6.13
N GLN A 71 -2.94 -7.37 -5.16
CA GLN A 71 -3.43 -6.36 -4.21
C GLN A 71 -3.81 -5.06 -4.94
N ARG A 72 -3.01 -4.63 -5.93
CA ARG A 72 -3.31 -3.47 -6.76
C ARG A 72 -4.62 -3.64 -7.54
N VAL A 73 -4.79 -4.79 -8.18
CA VAL A 73 -6.02 -5.12 -8.93
C VAL A 73 -7.24 -5.13 -8.00
N THR A 74 -7.10 -5.74 -6.80
CA THR A 74 -8.17 -5.78 -5.80
C THR A 74 -8.56 -4.38 -5.31
N SER A 75 -7.58 -3.50 -5.06
CA SER A 75 -7.85 -2.10 -4.70
C SER A 75 -8.62 -1.35 -5.79
N ILE A 76 -8.25 -1.55 -7.06
CA ILE A 76 -8.95 -0.94 -8.19
C ILE A 76 -10.37 -1.49 -8.30
N ALA A 77 -10.55 -2.80 -8.15
CA ALA A 77 -11.85 -3.46 -8.21
C ALA A 77 -12.79 -3.06 -7.05
N GLY A 78 -12.24 -2.61 -5.92
CA GLY A 78 -13.03 -2.10 -4.78
C GLY A 78 -13.60 -0.69 -4.99
N SER A 79 -12.95 0.15 -5.80
CA SER A 79 -13.35 1.54 -6.00
C SER A 79 -14.79 1.72 -6.54
N PRO A 80 -15.27 0.92 -7.52
CA PRO A 80 -16.65 1.02 -8.02
C PRO A 80 -17.70 0.77 -6.95
N ILE A 81 -17.44 -0.11 -5.97
CA ILE A 81 -18.39 -0.40 -4.87
C ILE A 81 -18.71 0.87 -4.09
N PHE A 82 -17.66 1.62 -3.71
CA PHE A 82 -17.84 2.87 -2.97
C PHE A 82 -18.49 3.96 -3.82
N ALA A 83 -18.18 4.00 -5.13
CA ALA A 83 -18.80 4.93 -6.06
C ALA A 83 -20.30 4.64 -6.23
N ASP A 84 -20.66 3.37 -6.49
CA ASP A 84 -22.05 2.93 -6.60
C ASP A 84 -22.84 3.22 -5.31
N PHE A 85 -22.26 2.93 -4.15
CA PHE A 85 -22.88 3.22 -2.86
C PHE A 85 -23.11 4.72 -2.65
N SER A 86 -22.09 5.55 -2.89
CA SER A 86 -22.20 7.01 -2.77
C SER A 86 -23.25 7.60 -3.72
N GLN A 87 -23.31 7.10 -4.96
CA GLN A 87 -24.28 7.52 -5.96
C GLN A 87 -25.72 7.20 -5.53
N VAL A 88 -25.96 5.98 -5.01
CA VAL A 88 -27.28 5.57 -4.52
C VAL A 88 -27.68 6.36 -3.28
N LEU A 89 -26.74 6.63 -2.37
CA LEU A 89 -27.00 7.40 -1.16
C LEU A 89 -27.43 8.83 -1.47
N THR A 90 -26.72 9.50 -2.37
CA THR A 90 -27.01 10.86 -2.80
C THR A 90 -28.28 10.93 -3.64
N GLY A 91 -28.52 9.92 -4.50
CA GLY A 91 -29.66 9.86 -5.43
C GLY A 91 -30.85 9.03 -4.94
N THR A 92 -30.98 8.70 -3.65
CA THR A 92 -31.99 7.78 -3.12
C THR A 92 -33.43 8.18 -3.51
N SER A 93 -33.76 9.46 -3.42
CA SER A 93 -35.10 9.98 -3.83
C SER A 93 -35.35 9.75 -5.31
N THR A 94 -34.36 9.99 -6.15
CA THR A 94 -34.44 9.81 -7.60
C THR A 94 -34.59 8.34 -7.98
N VAL A 95 -33.79 7.46 -7.40
CA VAL A 95 -33.86 6.01 -7.63
C VAL A 95 -35.21 5.45 -7.26
N ARG A 96 -35.80 5.92 -6.15
CA ARG A 96 -37.15 5.52 -5.71
C ARG A 96 -38.24 6.07 -6.63
N ALA A 97 -38.12 7.31 -7.06
CA ALA A 97 -39.12 7.97 -7.94
C ALA A 97 -39.19 7.28 -9.32
N TYR A 98 -38.06 6.85 -9.85
CA TYR A 98 -37.98 6.14 -11.14
C TYR A 98 -38.19 4.62 -11.02
N GLY A 99 -38.27 4.06 -9.82
CA GLY A 99 -38.46 2.62 -9.61
C GLY A 99 -37.24 1.74 -9.95
N GLU A 100 -36.05 2.34 -10.10
CA GLU A 100 -34.82 1.71 -10.61
C GLU A 100 -34.01 0.93 -9.55
N LYS A 101 -34.64 0.53 -8.44
CA LYS A 101 -33.99 -0.17 -7.33
C LYS A 101 -33.27 -1.45 -7.77
N GLU A 102 -33.94 -2.28 -8.58
CA GLU A 102 -33.40 -3.57 -9.03
C GLU A 102 -32.20 -3.41 -9.96
N ARG A 103 -32.20 -2.38 -10.79
CA ARG A 103 -31.03 -2.07 -11.65
C ARG A 103 -29.80 -1.71 -10.83
N PHE A 104 -29.94 -0.82 -9.87
CA PHE A 104 -28.82 -0.44 -9.00
C PHE A 104 -28.34 -1.59 -8.11
N PHE A 105 -29.26 -2.44 -7.65
CA PHE A 105 -28.91 -3.65 -6.89
C PHE A 105 -28.09 -4.61 -7.74
N THR A 106 -28.52 -4.89 -8.97
CA THR A 106 -27.77 -5.77 -9.90
C THR A 106 -26.41 -5.20 -10.27
N GLN A 107 -26.32 -3.87 -10.46
CA GLN A 107 -25.06 -3.20 -10.72
C GLN A 107 -24.10 -3.36 -9.52
N CYS A 108 -24.57 -3.13 -8.30
CA CYS A 108 -23.80 -3.29 -7.08
C CYS A 108 -23.33 -4.74 -6.89
N GLN A 109 -24.21 -5.73 -7.13
CA GLN A 109 -23.81 -7.14 -7.10
C GLN A 109 -22.66 -7.43 -8.08
N LYS A 110 -22.75 -6.91 -9.30
CA LYS A 110 -21.70 -7.11 -10.31
C LYS A 110 -20.35 -6.48 -9.89
N SER A 111 -20.39 -5.32 -9.22
CA SER A 111 -19.19 -4.70 -8.65
C SER A 111 -18.60 -5.55 -7.52
N PHE A 112 -19.45 -6.12 -6.67
CA PHE A 112 -19.01 -7.05 -5.62
C PHE A 112 -18.44 -8.35 -6.17
N ASP A 113 -19.04 -8.92 -7.21
CA ASP A 113 -18.55 -10.17 -7.85
C ASP A 113 -17.15 -9.96 -8.45
N ASN A 114 -16.91 -8.83 -9.11
CA ASN A 114 -15.61 -8.48 -9.64
C ASN A 114 -14.56 -8.28 -8.53
N PHE A 115 -14.94 -7.61 -7.44
CA PHE A 115 -14.07 -7.45 -6.27
C PHE A 115 -13.76 -8.80 -5.63
N ASN A 116 -14.78 -9.64 -5.38
CA ASN A 116 -14.61 -10.95 -4.77
C ASN A 116 -13.74 -11.88 -5.61
N ALA A 117 -13.87 -11.83 -6.96
CA ALA A 117 -13.02 -12.59 -7.85
C ALA A 117 -11.54 -12.21 -7.67
N SER A 118 -11.22 -10.92 -7.64
CA SER A 118 -9.86 -10.42 -7.41
C SER A 118 -9.36 -10.76 -6.00
N TYR A 119 -10.21 -10.61 -5.00
CA TYR A 119 -9.90 -10.90 -3.61
C TYR A 119 -9.60 -12.39 -3.38
N ASN A 120 -10.38 -13.28 -4.01
CA ASN A 120 -10.10 -14.71 -3.98
C ASN A 120 -8.73 -15.06 -4.56
N LEU A 121 -8.29 -14.38 -5.62
CA LEU A 121 -6.95 -14.61 -6.17
C LEU A 121 -5.84 -14.23 -5.17
N VAL A 122 -6.02 -13.17 -4.37
CA VAL A 122 -5.09 -12.84 -3.29
C VAL A 122 -5.03 -13.96 -2.26
N TYR A 123 -6.18 -14.51 -1.85
CA TYR A 123 -6.23 -15.66 -0.94
C TYR A 123 -5.55 -16.90 -1.52
N MET A 124 -5.85 -17.24 -2.78
CA MET A 124 -5.23 -18.37 -3.45
C MET A 124 -3.71 -18.22 -3.54
N CYS A 125 -3.21 -17.01 -3.80
CA CYS A 125 -1.78 -16.71 -3.80
C CYS A 125 -1.15 -16.96 -2.41
N ASN A 126 -1.84 -16.56 -1.33
CA ASN A 126 -1.40 -16.83 0.04
C ASN A 126 -1.39 -18.33 0.39
N TYR A 127 -2.41 -19.08 -0.03
CA TYR A 127 -2.44 -20.54 0.13
C TYR A 127 -1.33 -21.22 -0.67
N TRP A 128 -1.08 -20.75 -1.90
CA TRP A 128 0.01 -21.24 -2.74
C TRP A 128 1.37 -21.10 -2.04
N LEU A 129 1.62 -19.94 -1.40
CA LEU A 129 2.81 -19.71 -0.59
C LEU A 129 2.84 -20.67 0.61
N GLY A 130 1.73 -20.75 1.35
CA GLY A 130 1.61 -21.60 2.54
C GLY A 130 1.99 -23.05 2.26
N LEU A 131 1.39 -23.67 1.23
CA LEU A 131 1.66 -25.05 0.84
C LEU A 131 3.14 -25.31 0.54
N ARG A 132 3.81 -24.39 -0.18
CA ARG A 132 5.21 -24.57 -0.53
C ARG A 132 6.14 -24.42 0.65
N LEU A 133 5.85 -23.48 1.55
CA LEU A 133 6.63 -23.32 2.77
C LEU A 133 6.38 -24.47 3.76
N ASP A 134 5.16 -25.02 3.81
CA ASP A 134 4.88 -26.24 4.60
C ASP A 134 5.64 -27.45 4.07
N PHE A 135 5.72 -27.59 2.76
CA PHE A 135 6.53 -28.64 2.14
C PHE A 135 8.02 -28.50 2.48
N LEU A 136 8.57 -27.27 2.43
CA LEU A 136 9.95 -27.02 2.85
C LEU A 136 10.16 -27.33 4.33
N GLY A 137 9.23 -26.95 5.20
CA GLY A 137 9.26 -27.31 6.62
C GLY A 137 9.23 -28.82 6.86
N GLY A 138 8.39 -29.51 6.10
CA GLY A 138 8.35 -30.99 6.11
C GLY A 138 9.68 -31.63 5.69
N MET A 139 10.36 -31.06 4.69
CA MET A 139 11.70 -31.50 4.29
C MET A 139 12.74 -31.27 5.40
N ILE A 140 12.69 -30.15 6.09
CA ILE A 140 13.55 -29.86 7.25
C ILE A 140 13.32 -30.91 8.34
N GLY A 141 12.05 -31.15 8.70
CA GLY A 141 11.68 -32.14 9.71
C GLY A 141 12.10 -33.56 9.32
N ALA A 142 11.89 -33.96 8.06
CA ALA A 142 12.32 -35.26 7.54
C ALA A 142 13.86 -35.43 7.59
N PHE A 143 14.61 -34.40 7.25
CA PHE A 143 16.08 -34.43 7.36
C PHE A 143 16.51 -34.59 8.81
N ILE A 144 15.96 -33.83 9.75
CA ILE A 144 16.27 -33.95 11.17
C ILE A 144 15.91 -35.35 11.67
N GLY A 145 14.75 -35.90 11.28
CA GLY A 145 14.35 -37.28 11.59
C GLY A 145 15.34 -38.31 11.06
N ALA A 146 15.79 -38.16 9.80
CA ALA A 146 16.81 -39.04 9.21
C ALA A 146 18.15 -38.98 9.94
N VAL A 147 18.60 -37.77 10.29
CA VAL A 147 19.80 -37.57 11.11
C VAL A 147 19.66 -38.24 12.49
N SER A 148 18.47 -38.09 13.11
CA SER A 148 18.14 -38.71 14.40
C SER A 148 18.32 -40.24 14.35
N VAL A 149 17.75 -40.89 13.33
CA VAL A 149 17.86 -42.33 13.15
C VAL A 149 19.31 -42.76 12.85
N ALA A 150 19.98 -42.02 11.96
CA ALA A 150 21.36 -42.33 11.60
C ALA A 150 22.35 -42.20 12.77
N THR A 151 22.11 -41.25 13.66
CA THR A 151 23.00 -40.98 14.81
C THR A 151 22.63 -41.75 16.08
N SER A 152 21.46 -42.41 16.09
CA SER A 152 20.98 -43.15 17.26
C SER A 152 21.90 -44.28 17.71
N LYS A 153 22.59 -44.95 16.77
CA LYS A 153 23.53 -46.04 17.05
C LYS A 153 24.86 -45.57 17.65
N TYR A 154 25.21 -44.30 17.43
CA TYR A 154 26.55 -43.78 17.83
C TYR A 154 26.50 -42.83 19.01
N GLU A 155 25.28 -42.59 19.58
CA GLU A 155 25.03 -41.62 20.67
C GLU A 155 25.64 -40.24 20.43
N PHE A 156 25.87 -39.91 19.15
CA PHE A 156 26.55 -38.67 18.74
C PHE A 156 25.79 -37.40 19.11
N ILE A 157 24.44 -37.46 19.10
CA ILE A 157 23.59 -36.34 19.46
C ILE A 157 22.59 -36.82 20.51
N PRO A 158 22.48 -36.19 21.70
CA PRO A 158 21.48 -36.52 22.70
C PRO A 158 20.05 -36.38 22.16
N ALA A 159 19.16 -37.29 22.55
CA ALA A 159 17.78 -37.30 22.07
C ALA A 159 17.00 -35.99 22.35
N GLY A 160 17.28 -35.31 23.47
CA GLY A 160 16.69 -34.03 23.81
C GLY A 160 17.01 -32.93 22.80
N TRP A 161 18.24 -32.89 22.26
CA TRP A 161 18.64 -31.93 21.22
C TRP A 161 17.91 -32.18 19.89
N LEU A 162 17.71 -33.42 19.53
CA LEU A 162 16.98 -33.81 18.33
C LEU A 162 15.47 -33.46 18.45
N GLY A 163 14.89 -33.66 19.63
CA GLY A 163 13.54 -33.21 19.92
C GLY A 163 13.40 -31.71 19.82
N LEU A 164 14.34 -30.96 20.34
CA LEU A 164 14.39 -29.49 20.22
C LEU A 164 14.52 -29.04 18.74
N ALA A 165 15.38 -29.69 17.96
CA ALA A 165 15.50 -29.39 16.53
C ALA A 165 14.21 -29.65 15.75
N LEU A 166 13.49 -30.74 16.07
CA LEU A 166 12.18 -31.04 15.47
C LEU A 166 11.13 -29.97 15.81
N SER A 167 11.07 -29.52 17.07
CA SER A 167 10.15 -28.45 17.49
C SER A 167 10.42 -27.16 16.73
N TYR A 168 11.68 -26.73 16.67
CA TYR A 168 12.04 -25.52 15.92
C TYR A 168 11.84 -25.67 14.41
N SER A 169 11.89 -26.86 13.82
CA SER A 169 11.62 -27.07 12.40
C SER A 169 10.17 -26.72 12.02
N ILE A 170 9.23 -26.95 12.93
CA ILE A 170 7.81 -26.57 12.74
C ILE A 170 7.65 -25.06 12.88
N GLU A 171 8.29 -24.47 13.90
CA GLU A 171 8.19 -23.03 14.16
C GLU A 171 8.82 -22.19 13.04
N VAL A 172 9.98 -22.59 12.50
CA VAL A 172 10.66 -21.90 11.39
C VAL A 172 9.73 -21.68 10.22
N THR A 173 8.92 -22.68 9.87
CA THR A 173 7.96 -22.57 8.77
C THR A 173 6.92 -21.47 9.02
N GLY A 174 6.43 -21.37 10.25
CA GLY A 174 5.53 -20.31 10.66
C GLY A 174 6.17 -18.93 10.57
N PHE A 175 7.39 -18.77 11.08
CA PHE A 175 8.15 -17.53 11.00
C PHE A 175 8.45 -17.12 9.55
N LEU A 176 8.83 -18.05 8.70
CA LEU A 176 9.09 -17.77 7.28
C LEU A 176 7.83 -17.30 6.54
N LYS A 177 6.67 -17.92 6.78
CA LYS A 177 5.39 -17.46 6.22
C LYS A 177 5.03 -16.05 6.70
N HIS A 178 5.22 -15.78 7.99
CA HIS A 178 4.95 -14.48 8.56
C HIS A 178 5.90 -13.42 8.00
N GLY A 179 7.18 -13.72 7.89
CA GLY A 179 8.19 -12.82 7.34
C GLY A 179 7.92 -12.39 5.90
N VAL A 180 7.51 -13.33 5.03
CA VAL A 180 7.18 -12.98 3.64
C VAL A 180 5.96 -12.04 3.58
N ARG A 181 4.95 -12.28 4.40
CA ARG A 181 3.77 -11.40 4.48
C ARG A 181 4.12 -10.02 5.03
N MET A 182 4.94 -9.96 6.09
CA MET A 182 5.40 -8.68 6.65
C MET A 182 6.19 -7.86 5.64
N MET A 183 7.08 -8.47 4.87
CA MET A 183 7.79 -7.78 3.78
C MET A 183 6.85 -7.16 2.76
N ALA A 184 5.79 -7.88 2.36
CA ALA A 184 4.79 -7.35 1.43
C ALA A 184 3.98 -6.20 2.04
N THR A 185 3.65 -6.27 3.34
CA THR A 185 2.95 -5.19 4.06
C THR A 185 3.83 -3.94 4.16
N ILE A 186 5.09 -4.09 4.58
CA ILE A 186 6.05 -2.97 4.67
C ILE A 186 6.21 -2.30 3.30
N GLU A 187 6.34 -3.09 2.21
CA GLU A 187 6.44 -2.54 0.85
C GLU A 187 5.18 -1.75 0.45
N ALA A 188 4.00 -2.21 0.85
CA ALA A 188 2.75 -1.49 0.61
C ALA A 188 2.65 -0.18 1.44
N ASP A 189 3.08 -0.20 2.70
CA ASP A 189 3.05 0.97 3.58
C ASP A 189 4.10 2.01 3.17
N MET A 190 5.24 1.59 2.63
CA MET A 190 6.26 2.49 2.07
C MET A 190 5.76 3.35 0.90
N ASN A 191 4.72 2.93 0.19
CA ASN A 191 4.07 3.78 -0.82
C ASN A 191 3.43 5.05 -0.21
N SER A 192 2.99 4.98 1.06
CA SER A 192 2.48 6.15 1.78
C SER A 192 3.61 7.13 2.11
N VAL A 193 4.78 6.62 2.47
CA VAL A 193 6.01 7.43 2.68
C VAL A 193 6.40 8.14 1.38
N GLU A 194 6.44 7.42 0.27
CA GLU A 194 6.77 8.01 -1.04
C GLU A 194 5.80 9.15 -1.42
N ARG A 195 4.50 8.96 -1.16
CA ARG A 195 3.51 10.02 -1.42
C ARG A 195 3.72 11.26 -0.55
N VAL A 196 4.04 11.08 0.73
CA VAL A 196 4.32 12.21 1.63
C VAL A 196 5.60 12.93 1.21
N LEU A 197 6.67 12.19 0.90
CA LEU A 197 7.92 12.75 0.40
C LEU A 197 7.74 13.52 -0.90
N TYR A 198 6.90 13.04 -1.80
CA TYR A 198 6.58 13.77 -3.03
C TYR A 198 5.99 15.15 -2.75
N TYR A 199 5.11 15.26 -1.75
CA TYR A 199 4.52 16.54 -1.36
C TYR A 199 5.49 17.48 -0.66
N THR A 200 6.45 16.94 0.09
CA THR A 200 7.43 17.78 0.82
C THR A 200 8.59 18.24 -0.06
N GLU A 201 8.98 17.43 -1.06
CA GLU A 201 10.18 17.70 -1.84
C GLU A 201 9.90 18.23 -3.25
N LYS A 202 8.80 17.81 -3.88
CA LYS A 202 8.55 18.08 -5.31
C LYS A 202 7.41 19.05 -5.59
N VAL A 203 6.57 19.34 -4.62
CA VAL A 203 5.50 20.33 -4.80
C VAL A 203 6.11 21.71 -4.56
N GLU A 204 6.04 22.56 -5.56
CA GLU A 204 6.48 23.96 -5.45
C GLU A 204 5.66 24.68 -4.39
N SER A 205 6.33 25.43 -3.53
CA SER A 205 5.68 26.29 -2.56
C SER A 205 4.94 27.42 -3.26
N GLU A 206 3.82 27.83 -2.72
CA GLU A 206 3.12 29.04 -3.19
C GLU A 206 4.03 30.27 -3.00
N ALA A 207 3.76 31.30 -3.80
CA ALA A 207 4.43 32.57 -3.63
C ALA A 207 4.18 33.11 -2.21
N ALA A 208 5.13 33.90 -1.68
CA ALA A 208 4.97 34.51 -0.37
C ALA A 208 3.71 35.38 -0.32
N ASP A 209 2.99 35.31 0.80
CA ASP A 209 1.75 36.08 1.03
C ASP A 209 1.93 37.59 0.87
N ALA A 210 3.12 38.09 1.19
CA ALA A 210 3.49 39.48 1.10
C ALA A 210 4.86 39.62 0.43
N VAL A 211 4.96 40.55 -0.51
CA VAL A 211 6.20 40.96 -1.13
C VAL A 211 6.38 42.45 -0.85
N PRO A 212 7.08 42.82 0.24
CA PRO A 212 7.14 44.20 0.73
C PRO A 212 7.60 45.24 -0.31
N GLU A 213 8.29 44.76 -1.35
CA GLU A 213 8.79 45.58 -2.45
C GLU A 213 7.68 45.99 -3.45
N TYR A 214 6.66 45.14 -3.60
CA TYR A 214 5.57 45.35 -4.57
C TYR A 214 4.22 45.61 -3.90
N ASP A 215 4.11 45.31 -2.60
CA ASP A 215 2.87 45.48 -1.87
C ASP A 215 2.59 46.96 -1.56
N PRO A 216 1.36 47.43 -1.79
CA PRO A 216 1.01 48.78 -1.44
C PRO A 216 1.02 48.96 0.08
N LYS A 217 1.39 50.17 0.51
CA LYS A 217 1.40 50.50 1.94
C LYS A 217 0.00 50.32 2.53
N GLU A 218 -0.05 49.81 3.75
CA GLU A 218 -1.29 49.54 4.46
C GLU A 218 -2.23 50.77 4.48
N GLY A 219 -3.49 50.55 4.10
CA GLY A 219 -4.51 51.62 4.00
C GLY A 219 -4.47 52.48 2.73
N THR A 220 -3.50 52.28 1.83
CA THR A 220 -3.40 53.09 0.59
C THR A 220 -4.06 52.41 -0.61
N TRP A 221 -4.40 51.16 -0.52
CA TRP A 221 -4.99 50.36 -1.62
C TRP A 221 -6.09 49.43 -1.08
N PRO A 222 -7.20 49.25 -1.82
CA PRO A 222 -7.61 49.93 -3.06
C PRO A 222 -8.20 51.32 -2.80
N THR A 223 -7.83 52.33 -3.62
CA THR A 223 -8.34 53.74 -3.45
C THR A 223 -9.71 53.92 -4.06
N LYS A 224 -9.97 53.44 -5.27
CA LYS A 224 -11.23 53.62 -6.02
C LYS A 224 -11.95 52.35 -6.38
N GLY A 225 -11.31 51.14 -6.17
CA GLY A 225 -11.87 49.86 -6.57
C GLY A 225 -12.02 49.71 -8.08
N GLU A 226 -11.23 50.39 -8.89
CA GLU A 226 -11.19 50.28 -10.35
C GLU A 226 -10.27 49.12 -10.75
N ILE A 227 -10.71 48.33 -11.73
CA ILE A 227 -9.94 47.19 -12.24
C ILE A 227 -9.75 47.36 -13.74
N GLN A 228 -8.49 47.43 -14.20
CA GLN A 228 -8.13 47.43 -15.59
C GLN A 228 -7.35 46.14 -15.95
N ILE A 229 -7.89 45.39 -16.88
CA ILE A 229 -7.26 44.20 -17.42
C ILE A 229 -6.96 44.50 -18.90
N ASN A 230 -5.66 44.52 -19.25
CA ASN A 230 -5.18 44.83 -20.58
C ASN A 230 -4.55 43.59 -21.21
N ARG A 231 -5.15 43.09 -22.30
CA ARG A 231 -4.70 41.94 -23.06
C ARG A 231 -4.30 40.73 -22.21
N ALA A 232 -5.06 40.46 -21.15
CA ALA A 232 -4.79 39.35 -20.26
C ALA A 232 -5.03 38.00 -20.96
N SER A 233 -4.06 37.11 -20.86
CA SER A 233 -4.18 35.75 -21.33
C SER A 233 -3.84 34.81 -20.18
N MET A 234 -4.61 33.74 -20.02
CA MET A 234 -4.43 32.76 -18.95
C MET A 234 -4.46 31.34 -19.48
N ARG A 235 -3.61 30.50 -18.89
CA ARG A 235 -3.62 29.06 -19.06
C ARG A 235 -3.44 28.37 -17.70
N TYR A 236 -3.98 27.17 -17.59
CA TYR A 236 -3.73 26.32 -16.43
C TYR A 236 -2.49 25.46 -16.67
N ARG A 237 -1.45 25.64 -15.87
CA ARG A 237 -0.16 24.94 -16.02
C ARG A 237 0.36 25.04 -17.48
N ASP A 238 0.77 23.92 -18.06
CA ASP A 238 1.24 23.84 -19.45
C ASP A 238 0.13 23.57 -20.48
N GLY A 239 -1.12 23.77 -20.09
CA GLY A 239 -2.28 23.56 -20.93
C GLY A 239 -2.50 24.66 -22.00
N PRO A 240 -3.52 24.51 -22.87
CA PRO A 240 -3.87 25.53 -23.86
C PRO A 240 -4.37 26.81 -23.19
N LEU A 241 -4.21 27.95 -23.89
CA LEU A 241 -4.75 29.22 -23.43
C LEU A 241 -6.29 29.15 -23.30
N VAL A 242 -6.78 29.36 -22.08
CA VAL A 242 -8.20 29.39 -21.73
C VAL A 242 -8.78 30.79 -21.97
N LEU A 243 -8.05 31.81 -21.53
CA LEU A 243 -8.39 33.20 -21.80
C LEU A 243 -7.36 33.77 -22.77
N LYS A 244 -7.80 34.52 -23.77
CA LYS A 244 -6.95 35.05 -24.83
C LYS A 244 -7.23 36.54 -25.03
N ASN A 245 -6.21 37.37 -24.76
CA ASN A 245 -6.25 38.81 -25.05
C ASN A 245 -7.52 39.52 -24.56
N ILE A 246 -7.87 39.32 -23.28
CA ILE A 246 -9.05 39.92 -22.71
C ILE A 246 -8.73 41.35 -22.26
N ASP A 247 -9.52 42.31 -22.71
CA ASP A 247 -9.47 43.70 -22.28
C ASP A 247 -10.77 44.02 -21.52
N ILE A 248 -10.66 44.36 -20.24
CA ILE A 248 -11.78 44.71 -19.38
C ILE A 248 -11.43 45.97 -18.58
N ASN A 249 -12.33 46.90 -18.53
CA ASN A 249 -12.24 48.08 -17.67
C ASN A 249 -13.49 48.16 -16.78
N VAL A 250 -13.29 47.99 -15.46
CA VAL A 250 -14.34 48.04 -14.44
C VAL A 250 -14.20 49.32 -13.65
N ARG A 251 -15.22 50.17 -13.65
CA ARG A 251 -15.20 51.42 -12.87
C ARG A 251 -15.40 51.15 -11.39
N GLY A 252 -14.86 52.02 -10.54
CA GLY A 252 -15.09 51.93 -9.10
C GLY A 252 -16.58 51.95 -8.74
N GLY A 253 -17.02 50.95 -7.96
CA GLY A 253 -18.43 50.74 -7.58
C GLY A 253 -19.32 50.10 -8.61
N GLU A 254 -18.82 49.76 -9.80
CA GLU A 254 -19.56 49.06 -10.83
C GLU A 254 -19.78 47.57 -10.47
N LYS A 255 -20.97 47.04 -10.74
CA LYS A 255 -21.31 45.64 -10.56
C LYS A 255 -21.29 44.92 -11.91
N ILE A 256 -20.39 43.98 -12.08
CA ILE A 256 -20.22 43.20 -13.30
C ILE A 256 -20.55 41.73 -13.03
N GLY A 257 -21.40 41.13 -13.86
CA GLY A 257 -21.66 39.70 -13.87
C GLY A 257 -20.80 38.98 -14.91
N VAL A 258 -20.00 38.02 -14.47
CA VAL A 258 -19.18 37.16 -15.36
C VAL A 258 -19.93 35.85 -15.55
N VAL A 259 -20.26 35.54 -16.81
CA VAL A 259 -20.98 34.31 -17.16
C VAL A 259 -20.10 33.43 -18.05
N GLY A 260 -20.03 32.15 -17.73
CA GLY A 260 -19.26 31.21 -18.52
C GLY A 260 -19.45 29.78 -18.02
N ARG A 261 -18.87 28.85 -18.75
CA ARG A 261 -18.81 27.43 -18.29
C ARG A 261 -17.82 27.31 -17.13
N THR A 262 -18.21 26.59 -16.06
CA THR A 262 -17.34 26.27 -14.93
C THR A 262 -16.12 25.52 -15.43
N GLY A 263 -14.93 26.00 -15.11
CA GLY A 263 -13.66 25.36 -15.47
C GLY A 263 -13.13 25.65 -16.89
N ARG A 264 -13.67 26.69 -17.54
CA ARG A 264 -13.10 27.23 -18.77
C ARG A 264 -12.72 28.67 -18.62
#